data_abd7c5aeac02cba84390b8b17ca63b8b
#
_entry.id   abd7c5aeac02cba84390b8b17ca63b8b
#
_cell.length_a   1.000
_cell.length_b   1.000
_cell.length_c   1.000
_cell.angle_alpha   90.00
_cell.angle_beta   90.00
_cell.angle_gamma   90.00
#
_symmetry.space_group_name_H-M   'P 1'
#
loop_
_entity.id
_entity.type
_entity.pdbx_description
1 polymer ?
#
loop_
_entity_poly.entity_id
_entity_poly.type
_entity_poly.pdbx_seq_one_letter_code
_entity_poly.pdbx_strand_id
1 'polypeptide(L)'
;MGGVAIHATLLHTDDVLFFQYVEGSPTTDHTSLVQTYNWRTGVVSQAATPYRRDIFCAGHNLLPDGRLFIAGGHDHNTGKKQDGIGVRESDVYDPIGRTWTPTPLLGEPRWYPTNVGLPNGKSLIFGGTQSPGVAARTVDEYDAVTNTMRTLGSAATKTVGQYPRMHLVPDGRILKSGTSGTSWFFDPVGARWTSGPSMVYGSRSRGATALLEGAGTVLTAGGGAPTRTAEVLDTSQATPRWRSTGSLTYARVLSNTVVLPDGQVLIIGGGQAFKYTNPVKVPELWNPSTGIWSPMAPHQASRMYHATALLLPDGRVLCAGQDNGPLARFAEIFSPPYLFRGARPTIVDPPASVTRGGQLRFTSAEAVSVAKVVLIRSGSNTHEINTDQRSVPLVFAVSGTTVTADVPSSGNTLPPGYYMLFAVNSLGVPSTAPWVRVL
;
A
#
# COMPACT_ATOMS: atom_id res chain seq x y z
N MET A 1 -17.77 -11.84 -3.33
CA MET A 1 -17.95 -10.54 -2.64
C MET A 1 -19.17 -9.86 -3.23
N GLY A 2 -19.87 -9.02 -2.48
CA GLY A 2 -21.05 -8.28 -2.98
C GLY A 2 -20.67 -7.13 -3.91
N GLY A 3 -19.47 -6.60 -3.76
CA GLY A 3 -18.90 -5.51 -4.55
C GLY A 3 -17.52 -5.85 -5.12
N VAL A 4 -16.95 -4.90 -5.85
CA VAL A 4 -15.60 -4.97 -6.44
C VAL A 4 -14.60 -4.29 -5.50
N ALA A 5 -13.49 -4.94 -5.18
CA ALA A 5 -12.45 -4.36 -4.34
C ALA A 5 -11.52 -3.44 -5.17
N ILE A 6 -12.02 -2.25 -5.54
CA ILE A 6 -11.23 -1.22 -6.25
C ILE A 6 -10.22 -0.57 -5.31
N HIS A 7 -10.64 -0.38 -4.06
CA HIS A 7 -9.81 0.03 -2.93
C HIS A 7 -9.85 -1.06 -1.88
N ALA A 8 -8.73 -1.42 -1.30
CA ALA A 8 -8.67 -2.45 -0.27
C ALA A 8 -7.59 -2.12 0.76
N THR A 9 -7.93 -2.26 2.04
CA THR A 9 -7.01 -2.08 3.18
C THR A 9 -7.20 -3.22 4.16
N LEU A 10 -6.10 -3.88 4.55
CA LEU A 10 -6.13 -4.86 5.62
C LEU A 10 -6.04 -4.14 6.97
N LEU A 11 -7.08 -4.27 7.78
CA LEU A 11 -7.21 -3.69 9.11
C LEU A 11 -6.65 -4.62 10.19
N HIS A 12 -6.26 -4.07 11.33
CA HIS A 12 -5.75 -4.84 12.48
C HIS A 12 -6.84 -5.69 13.18
N THR A 13 -8.09 -5.57 12.73
CA THR A 13 -9.23 -6.41 13.14
C THR A 13 -9.38 -7.70 12.34
N ASP A 14 -8.39 -8.05 11.49
CA ASP A 14 -8.41 -9.16 10.54
C ASP A 14 -9.44 -9.00 9.39
N ASP A 15 -10.05 -7.84 9.28
CA ASP A 15 -10.94 -7.50 8.17
C ASP A 15 -10.18 -6.77 7.06
N VAL A 16 -10.46 -7.11 5.82
CA VAL A 16 -10.11 -6.31 4.66
C VAL A 16 -11.29 -5.40 4.36
N LEU A 17 -11.15 -4.11 4.62
CA LEU A 17 -12.11 -3.10 4.17
C LEU A 17 -11.89 -2.88 2.68
N PHE A 18 -12.95 -2.94 1.89
CA PHE A 18 -12.90 -2.62 0.46
C PHE A 18 -14.10 -1.79 0.03
N PHE A 19 -13.90 -0.96 -0.98
CA PHE A 19 -14.95 -0.08 -1.48
C PHE A 19 -14.84 0.21 -2.97
N GLN A 20 -15.97 0.60 -3.54
CA GLN A 20 -16.17 0.98 -4.93
C GLN A 20 -17.25 2.06 -5.04
N TYR A 21 -17.44 2.62 -6.23
CA TYR A 21 -18.64 3.37 -6.57
C TYR A 21 -19.89 2.47 -6.63
N VAL A 22 -21.09 3.06 -6.53
CA VAL A 22 -22.35 2.32 -6.71
C VAL A 22 -22.74 2.33 -8.18
N GLU A 23 -22.77 1.15 -8.80
CA GLU A 23 -23.21 0.99 -10.18
C GLU A 23 -24.71 1.31 -10.31
N GLY A 24 -25.08 2.13 -11.32
CA GLY A 24 -26.48 2.43 -11.63
C GLY A 24 -27.15 3.38 -10.66
N SER A 25 -26.41 3.99 -9.74
CA SER A 25 -26.96 5.04 -8.88
C SER A 25 -27.43 6.23 -9.73
N PRO A 26 -28.65 6.71 -9.57
CA PRO A 26 -29.07 7.96 -10.19
C PRO A 26 -28.18 9.09 -9.65
N THR A 27 -27.97 10.11 -10.46
CA THR A 27 -27.03 11.23 -10.30
C THR A 27 -27.19 12.06 -9.01
N THR A 28 -28.02 11.66 -8.07
CA THR A 28 -28.37 12.42 -6.86
C THR A 28 -27.99 11.75 -5.54
N ASP A 29 -27.59 10.47 -5.55
CA ASP A 29 -27.23 9.74 -4.33
C ASP A 29 -25.81 9.19 -4.45
N HIS A 30 -24.84 10.00 -3.98
CA HIS A 30 -23.41 9.73 -4.08
C HIS A 30 -22.94 8.96 -2.87
N THR A 31 -23.13 7.65 -2.90
CA THR A 31 -22.63 6.74 -1.88
C THR A 31 -21.68 5.74 -2.50
N SER A 32 -20.61 5.43 -1.80
CA SER A 32 -19.75 4.30 -2.13
C SER A 32 -20.32 3.03 -1.51
N LEU A 33 -20.18 1.91 -2.19
CA LEU A 33 -20.39 0.60 -1.58
C LEU A 33 -19.16 0.23 -0.79
N VAL A 34 -19.31 0.07 0.53
CA VAL A 34 -18.24 -0.32 1.45
C VAL A 34 -18.57 -1.67 2.07
N GLN A 35 -17.61 -2.58 2.05
CA GLN A 35 -17.74 -3.93 2.60
C GLN A 35 -16.48 -4.33 3.34
N THR A 36 -16.59 -5.33 4.21
CA THR A 36 -15.45 -6.00 4.84
C THR A 36 -15.41 -7.48 4.43
N TYR A 37 -14.22 -8.01 4.28
CA TYR A 37 -13.94 -9.43 4.12
C TYR A 37 -13.03 -9.87 5.26
N ASN A 38 -13.52 -10.75 6.14
CA ASN A 38 -12.71 -11.33 7.18
C ASN A 38 -11.89 -12.50 6.62
N TRP A 39 -10.56 -12.35 6.59
CA TRP A 39 -9.69 -13.33 5.95
C TRP A 39 -9.62 -14.69 6.67
N ARG A 40 -9.93 -14.72 7.99
CA ARG A 40 -9.93 -15.96 8.78
C ARG A 40 -11.19 -16.78 8.54
N THR A 41 -12.35 -16.12 8.53
CA THR A 41 -13.66 -16.78 8.45
C THR A 41 -14.20 -16.86 7.01
N GLY A 42 -13.67 -16.05 6.11
CA GLY A 42 -14.19 -15.91 4.74
C GLY A 42 -15.49 -15.12 4.64
N VAL A 43 -15.99 -14.56 5.75
CA VAL A 43 -17.25 -13.83 5.79
C VAL A 43 -17.09 -12.46 5.15
N VAL A 44 -18.01 -12.13 4.26
CA VAL A 44 -18.19 -10.78 3.69
C VAL A 44 -19.38 -10.11 4.39
N SER A 45 -19.18 -8.89 4.87
CA SER A 45 -20.20 -8.10 5.55
C SER A 45 -20.31 -6.72 4.92
N GLN A 46 -21.54 -6.17 4.91
CA GLN A 46 -21.74 -4.78 4.56
C GLN A 46 -21.18 -3.89 5.68
N ALA A 47 -20.39 -2.89 5.34
CA ALA A 47 -19.97 -1.85 6.26
C ALA A 47 -20.83 -0.59 6.07
N ALA A 48 -20.87 0.26 7.09
CA ALA A 48 -21.44 1.59 6.93
C ALA A 48 -20.73 2.34 5.81
N THR A 49 -21.43 3.24 5.13
CA THR A 49 -20.87 4.13 4.12
C THR A 49 -20.76 5.55 4.67
N PRO A 50 -19.76 6.35 4.26
CA PRO A 50 -19.74 7.75 4.63
C PRO A 50 -20.98 8.45 4.07
N TYR A 51 -21.57 9.31 4.90
CA TYR A 51 -22.85 9.94 4.56
C TYR A 51 -22.69 10.89 3.36
N ARG A 52 -23.46 10.63 2.28
CA ARG A 52 -23.51 11.44 1.04
C ARG A 52 -22.15 11.73 0.43
N ARG A 53 -21.22 10.74 0.45
CA ARG A 53 -19.88 10.93 -0.09
C ARG A 53 -19.47 9.77 -0.99
N ASP A 54 -18.91 10.10 -2.13
CA ASP A 54 -18.28 9.13 -3.00
C ASP A 54 -16.77 9.14 -2.78
N ILE A 55 -16.32 8.18 -1.99
CA ILE A 55 -14.90 7.95 -1.71
C ILE A 55 -14.19 7.14 -2.81
N PHE A 56 -14.86 6.85 -3.91
CA PHE A 56 -14.26 6.22 -5.06
C PHE A 56 -13.12 7.08 -5.61
N CYS A 57 -12.00 6.44 -5.88
CA CYS A 57 -10.78 7.11 -6.33
C CYS A 57 -10.18 8.11 -5.33
N ALA A 58 -10.48 7.96 -4.03
CA ALA A 58 -9.81 8.68 -2.95
C ALA A 58 -8.39 8.15 -2.70
N GLY A 59 -7.56 8.94 -2.02
CA GLY A 59 -6.36 8.47 -1.35
C GLY A 59 -6.70 7.92 0.04
N HIS A 60 -5.99 6.90 0.49
CA HIS A 60 -6.21 6.36 1.83
C HIS A 60 -4.92 5.84 2.46
N ASN A 61 -4.84 5.91 3.79
CA ASN A 61 -3.76 5.33 4.58
C ASN A 61 -4.20 5.04 6.02
N LEU A 62 -3.55 4.09 6.67
CA LEU A 62 -3.77 3.76 8.08
C LEU A 62 -3.17 4.83 9.00
N LEU A 63 -3.92 5.18 10.03
CA LEU A 63 -3.48 6.05 11.13
C LEU A 63 -2.75 5.24 12.23
N PRO A 64 -2.02 5.90 13.15
CA PRO A 64 -1.29 5.22 14.23
C PRO A 64 -2.18 4.40 15.19
N ASP A 65 -3.44 4.74 15.29
CA ASP A 65 -4.42 4.05 16.14
C ASP A 65 -5.18 2.92 15.41
N GLY A 66 -4.86 2.69 14.14
CA GLY A 66 -5.46 1.63 13.31
C GLY A 66 -6.72 2.05 12.58
N ARG A 67 -7.20 3.29 12.75
CA ARG A 67 -8.27 3.86 11.92
C ARG A 67 -7.76 4.10 10.50
N LEU A 68 -8.65 4.14 9.52
CA LEU A 68 -8.33 4.42 8.12
C LEU A 68 -8.72 5.84 7.77
N PHE A 69 -7.78 6.66 7.35
CA PHE A 69 -8.01 8.00 6.82
C PHE A 69 -8.18 7.95 5.30
N ILE A 70 -9.24 8.57 4.80
CA ILE A 70 -9.58 8.63 3.38
C ILE A 70 -9.72 10.10 2.98
N ALA A 71 -9.06 10.51 1.90
CA ALA A 71 -8.99 11.90 1.46
C ALA A 71 -9.39 12.05 -0.01
N GLY A 72 -10.29 12.99 -0.30
CA GLY A 72 -10.81 13.23 -1.64
C GLY A 72 -11.76 12.15 -2.11
N GLY A 73 -11.90 12.00 -3.40
CA GLY A 73 -12.85 11.11 -4.04
C GLY A 73 -13.39 11.76 -5.32
N HIS A 74 -14.52 11.25 -5.80
CA HIS A 74 -15.11 11.69 -7.06
C HIS A 74 -16.42 12.45 -6.83
N ASP A 75 -16.59 13.60 -7.51
CA ASP A 75 -17.86 14.31 -7.52
C ASP A 75 -18.74 13.84 -8.67
N HIS A 76 -19.71 13.00 -8.37
CA HIS A 76 -20.77 12.62 -9.29
C HIS A 76 -21.98 13.56 -9.28
N ASN A 77 -21.98 14.61 -8.40
CA ASN A 77 -23.13 15.48 -8.15
C ASN A 77 -23.45 16.46 -9.28
N THR A 78 -22.54 16.71 -10.20
CA THR A 78 -22.72 17.75 -11.20
C THR A 78 -23.63 17.37 -12.35
N GLY A 79 -24.31 16.21 -12.31
CA GLY A 79 -25.14 15.69 -13.41
C GLY A 79 -24.37 15.46 -14.71
N LYS A 80 -23.07 15.74 -14.70
CA LYS A 80 -22.14 15.47 -15.77
C LYS A 80 -21.39 14.19 -15.41
N LYS A 81 -21.61 13.12 -16.16
CA LYS A 81 -20.74 11.93 -16.12
C LYS A 81 -19.32 12.29 -16.59
N GLN A 82 -18.65 13.17 -15.88
CA GLN A 82 -17.34 13.66 -16.26
C GLN A 82 -16.32 13.10 -15.27
N ASP A 83 -15.57 12.09 -15.69
CA ASP A 83 -14.42 11.62 -14.94
C ASP A 83 -13.46 12.76 -14.63
N GLY A 84 -12.91 12.78 -13.41
CA GLY A 84 -11.85 13.70 -13.05
C GLY A 84 -12.25 14.89 -12.21
N ILE A 85 -13.49 14.97 -11.72
CA ILE A 85 -13.89 15.99 -10.74
C ILE A 85 -13.61 15.47 -9.35
N GLY A 86 -12.71 16.13 -8.63
CA GLY A 86 -12.35 15.80 -7.26
C GLY A 86 -13.26 16.48 -6.23
N VAL A 87 -13.22 15.97 -5.00
CA VAL A 87 -13.89 16.55 -3.84
C VAL A 87 -12.89 16.97 -2.77
N ARG A 88 -13.30 17.88 -1.87
CA ARG A 88 -12.47 18.35 -0.74
C ARG A 88 -12.72 17.57 0.55
N GLU A 89 -13.72 16.75 0.55
CA GLU A 89 -14.13 15.95 1.68
C GLU A 89 -13.09 14.90 2.01
N SER A 90 -13.01 14.58 3.29
CA SER A 90 -12.21 13.51 3.83
C SER A 90 -12.86 12.93 5.09
N ASP A 91 -12.58 11.67 5.38
CA ASP A 91 -13.23 10.91 6.45
C ASP A 91 -12.22 9.99 7.13
N VAL A 92 -12.55 9.61 8.37
CA VAL A 92 -11.86 8.56 9.12
C VAL A 92 -12.83 7.42 9.39
N TYR A 93 -12.45 6.20 9.02
CA TYR A 93 -13.17 4.98 9.39
C TYR A 93 -12.57 4.36 10.64
N ASP A 94 -13.39 4.12 11.65
CA ASP A 94 -13.03 3.36 12.84
C ASP A 94 -13.39 1.89 12.65
N PRO A 95 -12.39 0.97 12.58
CA PRO A 95 -12.66 -0.45 12.36
C PRO A 95 -13.25 -1.16 13.59
N ILE A 96 -13.10 -0.60 14.79
CA ILE A 96 -13.69 -1.17 16.01
C ILE A 96 -15.16 -0.76 16.13
N GLY A 97 -15.44 0.55 16.05
CA GLY A 97 -16.80 1.09 16.08
C GLY A 97 -17.57 0.88 14.78
N ARG A 98 -16.88 0.54 13.69
CA ARG A 98 -17.43 0.43 12.33
C ARG A 98 -18.18 1.68 11.88
N THR A 99 -17.63 2.84 12.23
CA THR A 99 -18.24 4.15 11.99
C THR A 99 -17.33 5.05 11.18
N TRP A 100 -17.94 6.02 10.49
CA TRP A 100 -17.26 7.07 9.76
C TRP A 100 -17.38 8.39 10.50
N THR A 101 -16.29 9.14 10.54
CA THR A 101 -16.23 10.48 11.10
C THR A 101 -15.68 11.43 10.03
N PRO A 102 -16.43 12.48 9.64
CA PRO A 102 -15.93 13.52 8.76
C PRO A 102 -14.74 14.25 9.38
N THR A 103 -13.78 14.61 8.53
CA THR A 103 -12.64 15.45 8.92
C THR A 103 -12.75 16.83 8.26
N PRO A 104 -11.94 17.83 8.67
CA PRO A 104 -11.91 19.12 7.98
C PRO A 104 -11.54 18.98 6.50
N LEU A 105 -12.04 19.91 5.69
CA LEU A 105 -11.89 19.89 4.24
C LEU A 105 -10.42 20.06 3.79
N LEU A 106 -10.04 19.39 2.72
CA LEU A 106 -8.78 19.58 2.00
C LEU A 106 -8.67 21.02 1.44
N GLY A 107 -7.47 21.48 1.24
CA GLY A 107 -7.20 22.78 0.60
C GLY A 107 -7.71 22.89 -0.82
N GLU A 108 -7.59 21.79 -1.59
CA GLU A 108 -8.04 21.66 -2.98
C GLU A 108 -8.88 20.40 -3.15
N PRO A 109 -9.85 20.37 -4.09
CA PRO A 109 -10.52 19.14 -4.51
C PRO A 109 -9.51 18.13 -5.05
N ARG A 110 -9.69 16.84 -4.76
CA ARG A 110 -8.76 15.78 -5.20
C ARG A 110 -9.48 14.53 -5.66
N TRP A 111 -9.32 14.19 -6.91
CA TRP A 111 -9.59 12.89 -7.50
C TRP A 111 -8.23 12.22 -7.80
N TYR A 112 -8.01 10.98 -7.34
CA TYR A 112 -6.74 10.26 -7.44
C TYR A 112 -5.56 10.88 -6.65
N PRO A 113 -5.71 11.30 -5.40
CA PRO A 113 -4.58 11.68 -4.54
C PRO A 113 -3.87 10.47 -3.96
N THR A 114 -2.68 10.68 -3.41
CA THR A 114 -1.93 9.69 -2.62
C THR A 114 -1.70 10.23 -1.22
N ASN A 115 -2.03 9.42 -0.21
CA ASN A 115 -1.76 9.72 1.18
C ASN A 115 -0.43 9.08 1.62
N VAL A 116 0.29 9.72 2.54
CA VAL A 116 1.52 9.20 3.15
C VAL A 116 1.52 9.44 4.65
N GLY A 117 1.58 8.38 5.45
CA GLY A 117 1.74 8.47 6.91
C GLY A 117 3.15 8.90 7.29
N LEU A 118 3.26 9.81 8.27
CA LEU A 118 4.50 10.39 8.77
C LEU A 118 4.93 9.77 10.12
N PRO A 119 6.22 9.93 10.51
CA PRO A 119 6.75 9.46 11.80
C PRO A 119 6.09 10.07 13.03
N ASN A 120 5.49 11.26 12.89
CA ASN A 120 4.75 11.96 13.93
C ASN A 120 3.25 11.61 13.98
N GLY A 121 2.82 10.61 13.19
CA GLY A 121 1.44 10.14 13.14
C GLY A 121 0.50 10.93 12.23
N LYS A 122 0.95 12.02 11.64
CA LYS A 122 0.18 12.80 10.66
C LYS A 122 0.18 12.13 9.29
N SER A 123 -0.73 12.58 8.42
CA SER A 123 -0.80 12.15 7.02
C SER A 123 -0.63 13.34 6.08
N LEU A 124 0.18 13.18 5.04
CA LEU A 124 0.28 14.13 3.94
C LEU A 124 -0.52 13.63 2.73
N ILE A 125 -1.16 14.55 2.03
CA ILE A 125 -2.00 14.28 0.87
C ILE A 125 -1.40 15.00 -0.35
N PHE A 126 -1.08 14.23 -1.41
CA PHE A 126 -0.39 14.70 -2.61
C PHE A 126 -1.20 14.45 -3.87
N GLY A 127 -1.11 15.39 -4.82
CA GLY A 127 -1.57 15.19 -6.19
C GLY A 127 -3.07 15.01 -6.36
N GLY A 128 -3.41 14.34 -7.43
CA GLY A 128 -4.78 14.20 -7.88
C GLY A 128 -5.21 15.31 -8.84
N THR A 129 -6.50 15.34 -9.16
CA THR A 129 -7.12 16.25 -10.11
C THR A 129 -8.28 16.98 -9.42
N GLN A 130 -8.36 18.30 -9.60
CA GLN A 130 -9.48 19.11 -9.12
C GLN A 130 -10.69 18.99 -10.06
N SER A 131 -10.41 19.11 -11.36
CA SER A 131 -11.36 18.97 -12.47
C SER A 131 -10.60 18.52 -13.71
N PRO A 132 -11.27 18.10 -14.80
CA PRO A 132 -10.60 17.70 -16.03
C PRO A 132 -9.58 18.73 -16.50
N GLY A 133 -8.32 18.32 -16.62
CA GLY A 133 -7.20 19.17 -17.01
C GLY A 133 -6.59 20.05 -15.91
N VAL A 134 -7.20 20.11 -14.72
CA VAL A 134 -6.72 20.92 -13.59
C VAL A 134 -6.17 20.02 -12.49
N ALA A 135 -4.85 20.00 -12.35
CA ALA A 135 -4.19 19.21 -11.32
C ALA A 135 -4.31 19.87 -9.93
N ALA A 136 -4.51 19.06 -8.89
CA ALA A 136 -4.29 19.47 -7.51
C ALA A 136 -2.78 19.56 -7.24
N ARG A 137 -2.32 20.70 -6.75
CA ARG A 137 -0.89 21.04 -6.68
C ARG A 137 -0.38 21.29 -5.27
N THR A 138 -1.26 21.64 -4.34
CA THR A 138 -0.91 21.87 -2.94
C THR A 138 -0.64 20.53 -2.22
N VAL A 139 -0.05 20.60 -1.04
CA VAL A 139 0.09 19.47 -0.14
C VAL A 139 -0.70 19.78 1.12
N ASP A 140 -1.62 18.91 1.49
CA ASP A 140 -2.37 19.02 2.73
C ASP A 140 -1.79 18.08 3.79
N GLU A 141 -1.82 18.51 5.05
CA GLU A 141 -1.42 17.74 6.23
C GLU A 141 -2.63 17.54 7.14
N TYR A 142 -2.96 16.30 7.43
CA TYR A 142 -3.98 15.93 8.40
C TYR A 142 -3.36 15.45 9.70
N ASP A 143 -3.82 16.00 10.83
CA ASP A 143 -3.47 15.59 12.18
C ASP A 143 -4.69 14.93 12.83
N ALA A 144 -4.64 13.60 13.01
CA ALA A 144 -5.74 12.81 13.56
C ALA A 144 -5.92 12.98 15.07
N VAL A 145 -4.93 13.51 15.78
CA VAL A 145 -5.00 13.77 17.25
C VAL A 145 -5.83 15.01 17.53
N THR A 146 -5.59 16.08 16.76
CA THR A 146 -6.31 17.35 16.89
C THR A 146 -7.51 17.48 15.96
N ASN A 147 -7.68 16.53 15.03
CA ASN A 147 -8.64 16.58 13.94
C ASN A 147 -8.54 17.90 13.14
N THR A 148 -7.34 18.24 12.71
CA THR A 148 -7.09 19.46 11.92
C THR A 148 -6.49 19.15 10.57
N MET A 149 -6.88 19.95 9.55
CA MET A 149 -6.33 19.92 8.20
C MET A 149 -5.59 21.23 7.94
N ARG A 150 -4.39 21.16 7.39
CA ARG A 150 -3.56 22.31 7.06
C ARG A 150 -2.99 22.18 5.66
N THR A 151 -3.20 23.17 4.82
CA THR A 151 -2.47 23.26 3.54
C THR A 151 -1.09 23.86 3.77
N LEU A 152 -0.06 23.19 3.27
CA LEU A 152 1.32 23.64 3.39
C LEU A 152 1.59 24.84 2.49
N GLY A 153 2.64 25.62 2.82
CA GLY A 153 3.00 26.85 2.10
C GLY A 153 3.36 26.62 0.61
N SER A 154 3.50 27.70 -0.11
CA SER A 154 3.70 27.70 -1.58
C SER A 154 4.93 26.91 -2.05
N ALA A 155 5.98 26.81 -1.24
CA ALA A 155 7.17 25.99 -1.54
C ALA A 155 6.87 24.48 -1.65
N ALA A 156 5.77 24.00 -1.04
CA ALA A 156 5.27 22.63 -1.16
C ALA A 156 4.51 22.39 -2.47
N THR A 157 4.14 23.44 -3.21
CA THR A 157 3.28 23.32 -4.38
C THR A 157 4.01 22.70 -5.56
N LYS A 158 3.45 21.61 -6.11
CA LYS A 158 3.99 20.89 -7.27
C LYS A 158 2.94 20.03 -7.95
N THR A 159 2.93 20.03 -9.28
CA THR A 159 2.17 19.05 -10.05
C THR A 159 2.89 17.70 -10.00
N VAL A 160 2.30 16.71 -9.33
CA VAL A 160 2.84 15.36 -9.20
C VAL A 160 2.00 14.27 -9.88
N GLY A 161 0.85 14.69 -10.45
CA GLY A 161 -0.06 13.81 -11.20
C GLY A 161 -1.07 13.08 -10.32
N GLN A 162 -1.74 12.13 -10.93
CA GLN A 162 -2.73 11.25 -10.30
C GLN A 162 -2.02 10.05 -9.68
N TYR A 163 -2.44 9.65 -8.46
CA TYR A 163 -1.86 8.56 -7.69
C TYR A 163 -0.31 8.53 -7.79
N PRO A 164 0.38 9.65 -7.42
CA PRO A 164 1.84 9.66 -7.43
C PRO A 164 2.38 8.57 -6.51
N ARG A 165 3.43 7.86 -6.94
CA ARG A 165 4.09 6.81 -6.15
C ARG A 165 4.97 7.48 -5.11
N MET A 166 4.48 7.55 -3.87
CA MET A 166 5.08 8.30 -2.77
C MET A 166 5.57 7.35 -1.67
N HIS A 167 6.83 7.45 -1.27
CA HIS A 167 7.43 6.57 -0.29
C HIS A 167 8.22 7.37 0.75
N LEU A 168 7.84 7.27 2.03
CA LEU A 168 8.64 7.78 3.14
C LEU A 168 9.91 6.93 3.27
N VAL A 169 11.08 7.54 3.10
CA VAL A 169 12.39 6.88 3.16
C VAL A 169 13.12 7.18 4.48
N PRO A 170 14.17 6.42 4.86
CA PRO A 170 14.77 6.49 6.20
C PRO A 170 15.34 7.83 6.61
N ASP A 171 15.74 8.69 5.67
CA ASP A 171 16.21 10.05 5.96
C ASP A 171 15.09 11.05 6.26
N GLY A 172 13.82 10.60 6.23
CA GLY A 172 12.63 11.40 6.55
C GLY A 172 12.03 12.13 5.34
N ARG A 173 12.66 12.09 4.18
CA ARG A 173 12.07 12.63 2.95
C ARG A 173 11.05 11.66 2.36
N ILE A 174 10.20 12.17 1.50
CA ILE A 174 9.25 11.38 0.74
C ILE A 174 9.70 11.34 -0.72
N LEU A 175 10.07 10.15 -1.19
CA LEU A 175 10.43 9.93 -2.58
C LEU A 175 9.17 9.83 -3.44
N LYS A 176 9.08 10.63 -4.49
CA LYS A 176 8.12 10.49 -5.60
C LYS A 176 8.82 9.80 -6.76
N SER A 177 8.31 8.67 -7.22
CA SER A 177 8.84 7.87 -8.33
C SER A 177 7.78 7.57 -9.40
N GLY A 178 8.17 7.00 -10.52
CA GLY A 178 7.34 6.26 -11.47
C GLY A 178 6.67 7.07 -12.57
N THR A 179 5.76 7.98 -12.27
CA THR A 179 4.89 8.62 -13.28
C THR A 179 5.61 9.60 -14.21
N SER A 180 6.83 10.01 -13.89
CA SER A 180 7.73 10.79 -14.76
C SER A 180 9.11 10.18 -14.70
N GLY A 181 9.93 10.41 -15.73
CA GLY A 181 11.31 9.90 -15.77
C GLY A 181 12.23 10.50 -14.71
N THR A 182 11.87 11.61 -14.09
CA THR A 182 12.60 12.25 -12.99
C THR A 182 11.90 11.95 -11.67
N SER A 183 12.65 11.42 -10.69
CA SER A 183 12.20 11.30 -9.30
C SER A 183 12.30 12.65 -8.60
N TRP A 184 11.54 12.80 -7.53
CA TRP A 184 11.56 13.99 -6.68
C TRP A 184 11.57 13.56 -5.22
N PHE A 185 12.19 14.36 -4.38
CA PHE A 185 12.09 14.22 -2.92
C PHE A 185 11.30 15.40 -2.36
N PHE A 186 10.36 15.11 -1.48
CA PHE A 186 9.68 16.08 -0.66
C PHE A 186 10.24 16.03 0.76
N ASP A 187 10.68 17.18 1.27
CA ASP A 187 11.07 17.36 2.66
C ASP A 187 9.83 17.80 3.47
N PRO A 188 9.27 16.93 4.33
CA PRO A 188 8.05 17.29 5.07
C PRO A 188 8.29 18.35 6.17
N VAL A 189 9.53 18.52 6.64
CA VAL A 189 9.89 19.52 7.66
C VAL A 189 10.03 20.89 7.01
N GLY A 190 10.81 20.99 5.93
CA GLY A 190 11.00 22.22 5.17
C GLY A 190 9.87 22.54 4.20
N ALA A 191 8.88 21.65 4.05
CA ALA A 191 7.74 21.75 3.13
C ALA A 191 8.18 22.13 1.71
N ARG A 192 9.17 21.45 1.15
CA ARG A 192 9.77 21.79 -0.15
C ARG A 192 10.19 20.57 -0.95
N TRP A 193 10.24 20.76 -2.28
CA TRP A 193 10.68 19.74 -3.23
C TRP A 193 12.14 19.93 -3.65
N THR A 194 12.84 18.81 -3.82
CA THR A 194 14.16 18.75 -4.45
C THR A 194 14.17 17.71 -5.55
N SER A 195 14.93 17.95 -6.62
CA SER A 195 15.08 16.99 -7.71
C SER A 195 15.83 15.75 -7.22
N GLY A 196 15.34 14.58 -7.61
CA GLY A 196 15.99 13.30 -7.40
C GLY A 196 16.59 12.76 -8.70
N PRO A 197 17.14 11.53 -8.67
CA PRO A 197 17.74 10.90 -9.85
C PRO A 197 16.72 10.58 -10.93
N SER A 198 17.17 10.64 -12.18
CA SER A 198 16.38 10.17 -13.32
C SER A 198 16.33 8.65 -13.38
N MET A 199 15.17 8.12 -13.76
CA MET A 199 14.95 6.70 -13.99
C MET A 199 15.69 6.23 -15.24
N VAL A 200 16.20 5.00 -15.24
CA VAL A 200 16.95 4.42 -16.36
C VAL A 200 16.06 4.29 -17.60
N TYR A 201 14.83 3.86 -17.40
CA TYR A 201 13.92 3.56 -18.49
C TYR A 201 12.83 4.66 -18.68
N GLY A 202 13.04 5.84 -18.13
CA GLY A 202 12.15 6.97 -18.28
C GLY A 202 10.84 6.84 -17.51
N SER A 203 9.75 7.43 -18.04
CA SER A 203 8.44 7.44 -17.41
C SER A 203 7.81 6.04 -17.35
N ARG A 204 7.26 5.69 -16.19
CA ARG A 204 6.56 4.42 -15.93
C ARG A 204 5.12 4.67 -15.47
N SER A 205 4.38 5.44 -16.26
CA SER A 205 2.95 5.61 -16.02
C SER A 205 2.28 4.24 -15.81
N ARG A 206 1.50 4.09 -14.74
CA ARG A 206 0.83 2.82 -14.37
C ARG A 206 1.77 1.63 -14.14
N GLY A 207 3.04 1.90 -13.82
CA GLY A 207 3.97 0.90 -13.34
C GLY A 207 3.75 0.62 -11.85
N ALA A 208 4.02 -0.61 -11.44
CA ALA A 208 3.97 -1.00 -10.04
C ALA A 208 5.23 -0.56 -9.30
N THR A 209 5.08 -0.18 -8.02
CA THR A 209 6.21 0.17 -7.14
C THR A 209 6.08 -0.53 -5.80
N ALA A 210 7.22 -0.90 -5.21
CA ALA A 210 7.29 -1.45 -3.86
C ALA A 210 8.41 -0.77 -3.07
N LEU A 211 8.10 -0.38 -1.83
CA LEU A 211 9.10 -0.02 -0.84
C LEU A 211 9.65 -1.31 -0.23
N LEU A 212 10.89 -1.62 -0.53
CA LEU A 212 11.51 -2.88 -0.14
C LEU A 212 11.82 -2.94 1.36
N GLU A 213 12.21 -4.09 1.80
CA GLU A 213 12.60 -4.35 3.19
C GLU A 213 13.66 -3.35 3.69
N GLY A 214 13.50 -2.87 4.93
CA GLY A 214 14.33 -1.81 5.51
C GLY A 214 13.96 -0.40 5.08
N ALA A 215 12.97 -0.24 4.18
CA ALA A 215 12.41 1.04 3.72
C ALA A 215 13.38 2.00 3.01
N GLY A 216 14.61 1.57 2.73
CA GLY A 216 15.62 2.39 2.05
C GLY A 216 15.65 2.23 0.53
N THR A 217 15.08 1.16 -0.01
CA THR A 217 15.13 0.84 -1.43
C THR A 217 13.73 0.77 -2.02
N VAL A 218 13.55 1.34 -3.21
CA VAL A 218 12.31 1.29 -3.97
C VAL A 218 12.52 0.53 -5.26
N LEU A 219 11.69 -0.50 -5.50
CA LEU A 219 11.59 -1.22 -6.77
C LEU A 219 10.47 -0.59 -7.61
N THR A 220 10.69 -0.44 -8.90
CA THR A 220 9.63 -0.16 -9.85
C THR A 220 9.72 -1.10 -11.04
N ALA A 221 8.57 -1.61 -11.51
CA ALA A 221 8.50 -2.63 -12.54
C ALA A 221 7.33 -2.40 -13.49
N GLY A 222 7.53 -2.72 -14.77
CA GLY A 222 6.51 -2.50 -15.80
C GLY A 222 6.23 -1.01 -16.04
N GLY A 223 5.04 -0.70 -16.52
CA GLY A 223 4.58 0.69 -16.73
C GLY A 223 4.91 1.25 -18.10
N GLY A 224 4.52 2.51 -18.33
CA GLY A 224 4.69 3.23 -19.60
C GLY A 224 3.86 2.62 -20.75
N ALA A 225 4.42 2.56 -21.94
CA ALA A 225 4.05 1.48 -22.87
C ALA A 225 4.39 0.18 -22.13
N PRO A 226 3.56 -0.88 -22.19
CA PRO A 226 3.81 -2.07 -21.39
C PRO A 226 5.21 -2.59 -21.59
N THR A 227 5.99 -2.67 -20.49
CA THR A 227 7.40 -3.09 -20.55
C THR A 227 7.68 -4.21 -19.55
N ARG A 228 8.75 -4.97 -19.81
CA ARG A 228 9.28 -5.98 -18.89
C ARG A 228 10.35 -5.43 -17.97
N THR A 229 10.85 -4.23 -18.23
CA THR A 229 11.97 -3.67 -17.47
C THR A 229 11.60 -3.36 -16.01
N ALA A 230 12.57 -3.55 -15.14
CA ALA A 230 12.47 -3.17 -13.73
C ALA A 230 13.76 -2.48 -13.29
N GLU A 231 13.67 -1.62 -12.29
CA GLU A 231 14.77 -0.85 -11.75
C GLU A 231 14.58 -0.58 -10.26
N VAL A 232 15.69 -0.39 -9.57
CA VAL A 232 15.73 -0.13 -8.13
C VAL A 232 16.46 1.17 -7.83
N LEU A 233 16.02 1.86 -6.79
CA LEU A 233 16.69 3.03 -6.22
C LEU A 233 16.95 2.77 -4.74
N ASP A 234 18.22 2.73 -4.36
CA ASP A 234 18.64 2.73 -2.95
C ASP A 234 18.87 4.18 -2.50
N THR A 235 18.01 4.66 -1.61
CA THR A 235 18.05 6.03 -1.10
C THR A 235 19.05 6.24 0.02
N SER A 236 19.64 5.16 0.56
CA SER A 236 20.68 5.22 1.61
C SER A 236 22.05 5.59 1.07
N GLN A 237 22.25 5.47 -0.24
CA GLN A 237 23.50 5.82 -0.88
C GLN A 237 23.76 7.34 -0.83
N ALA A 238 25.00 7.76 -0.65
CA ALA A 238 25.38 9.19 -0.65
C ALA A 238 24.95 9.91 -1.95
N THR A 239 24.96 9.19 -3.08
CA THR A 239 24.46 9.65 -4.37
C THR A 239 23.50 8.61 -4.94
N PRO A 240 22.20 8.66 -4.57
CA PRO A 240 21.23 7.69 -5.03
C PRO A 240 21.07 7.70 -6.56
N ARG A 241 21.05 6.52 -7.16
CA ARG A 241 20.86 6.33 -8.61
C ARG A 241 19.96 5.16 -8.88
N TRP A 242 19.04 5.31 -9.82
CA TRP A 242 18.29 4.19 -10.36
C TRP A 242 19.22 3.22 -11.08
N ARG A 243 19.02 1.95 -10.84
CA ARG A 243 19.80 0.86 -11.47
C ARG A 243 18.82 -0.17 -12.01
N SER A 244 19.13 -0.68 -13.20
CA SER A 244 18.38 -1.81 -13.76
C SER A 244 18.50 -3.03 -12.86
N THR A 245 17.44 -3.81 -12.78
CA THR A 245 17.43 -5.17 -12.22
C THR A 245 16.91 -6.15 -13.26
N GLY A 246 16.75 -7.42 -12.92
CA GLY A 246 16.22 -8.43 -13.84
C GLY A 246 14.85 -8.01 -14.44
N SER A 247 14.61 -8.41 -15.67
CA SER A 247 13.36 -8.11 -16.37
C SER A 247 12.29 -9.15 -16.07
N LEU A 248 11.03 -8.70 -16.00
CA LEU A 248 9.84 -9.55 -16.00
C LEU A 248 9.81 -10.48 -17.21
N THR A 249 9.16 -11.63 -17.08
CA THR A 249 8.83 -12.50 -18.22
C THR A 249 7.77 -11.85 -19.11
N TYR A 250 6.80 -11.18 -18.50
CA TYR A 250 5.68 -10.55 -19.21
C TYR A 250 5.71 -9.03 -19.06
N ALA A 251 5.65 -8.32 -20.19
CA ALA A 251 5.43 -6.87 -20.17
C ALA A 251 4.07 -6.57 -19.54
N ARG A 252 4.00 -5.56 -18.63
CA ARG A 252 2.74 -5.23 -17.97
C ARG A 252 2.64 -3.79 -17.52
N VAL A 253 1.39 -3.32 -17.47
CA VAL A 253 0.90 -2.13 -16.77
C VAL A 253 -0.24 -2.54 -15.85
N LEU A 254 -0.65 -1.68 -14.92
CA LEU A 254 -1.82 -1.90 -14.05
C LEU A 254 -1.68 -3.13 -13.14
N SER A 255 -0.47 -3.47 -12.74
CA SER A 255 -0.17 -4.56 -11.81
C SER A 255 0.07 -4.05 -10.40
N ASN A 256 -0.16 -4.91 -9.42
CA ASN A 256 0.10 -4.64 -8.02
C ASN A 256 1.36 -5.34 -7.55
N THR A 257 2.06 -4.75 -6.58
CA THR A 257 3.19 -5.36 -5.88
C THR A 257 2.86 -5.60 -4.42
N VAL A 258 3.39 -6.72 -3.90
CA VAL A 258 3.28 -7.09 -2.48
C VAL A 258 4.65 -7.56 -1.99
N VAL A 259 5.17 -6.90 -0.95
CA VAL A 259 6.38 -7.34 -0.26
C VAL A 259 6.01 -8.47 0.69
N LEU A 260 6.71 -9.58 0.59
CA LEU A 260 6.45 -10.82 1.33
C LEU A 260 7.34 -10.92 2.59
N PRO A 261 6.97 -11.75 3.58
CA PRO A 261 7.72 -11.90 4.84
C PRO A 261 9.18 -12.36 4.66
N ASP A 262 9.47 -13.13 3.61
CA ASP A 262 10.84 -13.57 3.27
C ASP A 262 11.66 -12.47 2.57
N GLY A 263 11.07 -11.32 2.25
CA GLY A 263 11.71 -10.17 1.60
C GLY A 263 11.57 -10.16 0.08
N GLN A 264 11.00 -11.19 -0.52
CA GLN A 264 10.71 -11.22 -1.95
C GLN A 264 9.51 -10.30 -2.29
N VAL A 265 9.41 -9.90 -3.55
CA VAL A 265 8.32 -9.05 -4.05
C VAL A 265 7.50 -9.81 -5.08
N LEU A 266 6.21 -10.00 -4.79
CA LEU A 266 5.25 -10.52 -5.75
C LEU A 266 4.72 -9.37 -6.61
N ILE A 267 4.77 -9.51 -7.95
CA ILE A 267 3.97 -8.71 -8.86
C ILE A 267 2.81 -9.56 -9.40
N ILE A 268 1.59 -9.04 -9.31
CA ILE A 268 0.39 -9.79 -9.64
C ILE A 268 -0.57 -8.94 -10.48
N GLY A 269 -1.23 -9.58 -11.44
CA GLY A 269 -2.15 -8.94 -12.36
C GLY A 269 -1.48 -8.02 -13.39
N GLY A 270 -2.24 -7.05 -13.86
CA GLY A 270 -1.87 -6.19 -14.95
C GLY A 270 -2.09 -6.82 -16.33
N GLY A 271 -1.64 -6.15 -17.37
CA GLY A 271 -1.78 -6.61 -18.73
C GLY A 271 -0.81 -5.94 -19.71
N GLN A 272 -0.80 -6.45 -20.93
CA GLN A 272 0.04 -5.95 -22.01
C GLN A 272 -0.60 -4.79 -22.79
N ALA A 273 -1.76 -4.33 -22.33
CA ALA A 273 -2.46 -3.16 -22.86
C ALA A 273 -3.20 -2.44 -21.74
N PHE A 274 -3.71 -1.22 -22.02
CA PHE A 274 -4.44 -0.44 -21.05
C PHE A 274 -5.86 -0.95 -20.80
N LYS A 275 -6.34 -0.75 -19.59
CA LYS A 275 -7.62 -1.14 -19.00
C LYS A 275 -7.78 -2.67 -18.89
N TYR A 276 -8.46 -3.32 -19.81
CA TYR A 276 -8.96 -4.68 -19.62
C TYR A 276 -8.54 -5.66 -20.73
N THR A 277 -7.62 -5.22 -21.60
CA THR A 277 -7.19 -5.99 -22.78
C THR A 277 -5.85 -6.67 -22.52
N ASN A 278 -5.70 -7.90 -23.01
CA ASN A 278 -4.47 -8.70 -22.90
C ASN A 278 -3.96 -8.86 -21.44
N PRO A 279 -4.79 -9.42 -20.53
CA PRO A 279 -4.41 -9.62 -19.14
C PRO A 279 -3.22 -10.56 -18.99
N VAL A 280 -2.32 -10.25 -18.08
CA VAL A 280 -1.26 -11.16 -17.62
C VAL A 280 -1.73 -11.84 -16.35
N LYS A 281 -2.09 -13.13 -16.47
CA LYS A 281 -2.58 -13.93 -15.34
C LYS A 281 -1.47 -14.62 -14.55
N VAL A 282 -0.25 -14.61 -15.02
CA VAL A 282 0.91 -15.24 -14.38
C VAL A 282 1.56 -14.21 -13.44
N PRO A 283 1.46 -14.37 -12.12
CA PRO A 283 2.24 -13.55 -11.18
C PRO A 283 3.73 -13.87 -11.33
N GLU A 284 4.58 -12.93 -10.96
CA GLU A 284 6.03 -13.16 -10.94
C GLU A 284 6.59 -12.74 -9.58
N LEU A 285 7.54 -13.52 -9.08
CA LEU A 285 8.22 -13.33 -7.81
C LEU A 285 9.63 -12.83 -8.05
N TRP A 286 9.96 -11.66 -7.51
CA TRP A 286 11.28 -11.07 -7.59
C TRP A 286 12.10 -11.38 -6.34
N ASN A 287 13.30 -11.87 -6.53
CA ASN A 287 14.25 -12.10 -5.45
C ASN A 287 15.24 -10.93 -5.36
N PRO A 288 15.27 -10.16 -4.26
CA PRO A 288 16.13 -9.00 -4.12
C PRO A 288 17.62 -9.33 -4.11
N SER A 289 18.01 -10.53 -3.67
CA SER A 289 19.41 -10.95 -3.59
C SER A 289 20.01 -11.26 -4.96
N THR A 290 19.19 -11.74 -5.91
CA THR A 290 19.64 -12.12 -7.25
C THR A 290 19.16 -11.17 -8.34
N GLY A 291 18.14 -10.37 -8.07
CA GLY A 291 17.46 -9.53 -9.04
C GLY A 291 16.60 -10.31 -10.05
N ILE A 292 16.39 -11.61 -9.85
CA ILE A 292 15.71 -12.48 -10.82
C ILE A 292 14.20 -12.53 -10.55
N TRP A 293 13.41 -12.47 -11.62
CA TRP A 293 11.98 -12.73 -11.60
C TRP A 293 11.67 -14.18 -11.99
N SER A 294 10.78 -14.82 -11.25
CA SER A 294 10.32 -16.18 -11.48
C SER A 294 8.81 -16.22 -11.68
N PRO A 295 8.29 -16.78 -12.76
CA PRO A 295 6.85 -16.93 -12.96
C PRO A 295 6.25 -17.92 -11.97
N MET A 296 5.02 -17.63 -11.52
CA MET A 296 4.26 -18.43 -10.55
C MET A 296 3.01 -19.02 -11.22
N ALA A 297 2.26 -19.83 -10.47
CA ALA A 297 0.99 -20.37 -10.93
C ALA A 297 0.01 -19.25 -11.32
N PRO A 298 -0.69 -19.36 -12.48
CA PRO A 298 -1.60 -18.34 -12.95
C PRO A 298 -2.85 -18.25 -12.07
N HIS A 299 -3.36 -17.04 -11.88
CA HIS A 299 -4.68 -16.82 -11.30
C HIS A 299 -5.80 -17.01 -12.34
N GLN A 300 -7.02 -17.26 -11.88
CA GLN A 300 -8.16 -17.58 -12.75
C GLN A 300 -8.76 -16.32 -13.40
N ALA A 301 -9.05 -15.31 -12.58
CA ALA A 301 -9.65 -14.06 -13.02
C ALA A 301 -8.61 -13.10 -13.60
N SER A 302 -8.98 -12.28 -14.57
CA SER A 302 -8.17 -11.12 -14.95
C SER A 302 -8.10 -10.12 -13.81
N ARG A 303 -6.93 -9.51 -13.59
CA ARG A 303 -6.66 -8.52 -12.52
C ARG A 303 -5.89 -7.35 -13.12
N MET A 304 -6.60 -6.45 -13.78
CA MET A 304 -6.01 -5.27 -14.45
C MET A 304 -6.41 -3.97 -13.74
N TYR A 305 -6.97 -3.03 -14.48
CA TYR A 305 -7.41 -1.75 -13.93
C TYR A 305 -8.41 -1.95 -12.78
N HIS A 306 -8.24 -1.22 -11.67
CA HIS A 306 -9.02 -1.37 -10.45
C HIS A 306 -8.82 -2.71 -9.70
N ALA A 307 -7.73 -3.43 -9.97
CA ALA A 307 -7.38 -4.60 -9.16
C ALA A 307 -6.57 -4.19 -7.92
N THR A 308 -6.65 -5.01 -6.89
CA THR A 308 -5.94 -4.85 -5.61
C THR A 308 -5.23 -6.14 -5.20
N ALA A 309 -4.15 -6.00 -4.41
CA ALA A 309 -3.44 -7.14 -3.82
C ALA A 309 -2.90 -6.78 -2.44
N LEU A 310 -3.11 -7.66 -1.45
CA LEU A 310 -2.74 -7.45 -0.05
C LEU A 310 -2.10 -8.69 0.57
N LEU A 311 -1.00 -8.51 1.29
CA LEU A 311 -0.45 -9.55 2.17
C LEU A 311 -1.40 -9.77 3.35
N LEU A 312 -1.74 -11.03 3.61
CA LEU A 312 -2.54 -11.45 4.75
C LEU A 312 -1.64 -11.89 5.93
N PRO A 313 -2.14 -11.87 7.18
CA PRO A 313 -1.36 -12.28 8.35
C PRO A 313 -0.87 -13.72 8.32
N ASP A 314 -1.48 -14.59 7.52
CA ASP A 314 -1.01 -15.97 7.33
C ASP A 314 0.05 -16.11 6.23
N GLY A 315 0.53 -15.00 5.67
CA GLY A 315 1.54 -14.98 4.61
C GLY A 315 1.02 -15.27 3.22
N ARG A 316 -0.29 -15.48 3.03
CA ARG A 316 -0.91 -15.57 1.71
C ARG A 316 -1.18 -14.16 1.15
N VAL A 317 -1.49 -14.07 -0.13
CA VAL A 317 -1.82 -12.80 -0.79
C VAL A 317 -3.25 -12.85 -1.31
N LEU A 318 -4.10 -11.94 -0.81
CA LEU A 318 -5.42 -11.69 -1.36
C LEU A 318 -5.28 -10.88 -2.64
N CYS A 319 -5.90 -11.32 -3.74
CA CYS A 319 -5.99 -10.59 -4.98
C CYS A 319 -7.45 -10.47 -5.40
N ALA A 320 -7.90 -9.25 -5.63
CA ALA A 320 -9.30 -8.96 -5.92
C ALA A 320 -9.43 -7.76 -6.87
N GLY A 321 -10.66 -7.33 -7.13
CA GLY A 321 -10.93 -6.17 -7.97
C GLY A 321 -10.87 -6.47 -9.46
N GLN A 322 -10.67 -5.43 -10.25
CA GLN A 322 -11.01 -5.26 -11.65
C GLN A 322 -12.52 -5.15 -11.83
N ASP A 323 -13.01 -3.95 -12.16
CA ASP A 323 -14.42 -3.62 -12.26
C ASP A 323 -15.08 -4.00 -13.59
N ASN A 324 -14.42 -4.82 -14.39
CA ASN A 324 -14.93 -5.31 -15.67
C ASN A 324 -14.83 -6.84 -15.78
N GLY A 325 -15.89 -7.45 -16.27
CA GLY A 325 -15.97 -8.87 -16.56
C GLY A 325 -16.66 -9.69 -15.46
N PRO A 326 -16.97 -10.97 -15.76
CA PRO A 326 -17.84 -11.81 -14.94
C PRO A 326 -17.24 -12.17 -13.55
N LEU A 327 -15.93 -12.04 -13.39
CA LEU A 327 -15.22 -12.35 -12.15
C LEU A 327 -14.80 -11.09 -11.36
N ALA A 328 -15.35 -9.92 -11.67
CA ALA A 328 -15.03 -8.67 -10.99
C ALA A 328 -15.23 -8.75 -9.46
N ARG A 329 -16.29 -9.43 -9.02
CA ARG A 329 -16.63 -9.64 -7.60
C ARG A 329 -16.02 -10.90 -6.98
N PHE A 330 -15.12 -11.57 -7.69
CA PHE A 330 -14.43 -12.75 -7.22
C PHE A 330 -13.07 -12.36 -6.64
N ALA A 331 -12.69 -12.92 -5.50
CA ALA A 331 -11.36 -12.77 -4.91
C ALA A 331 -10.62 -14.12 -4.95
N GLU A 332 -9.32 -14.06 -5.13
CA GLU A 332 -8.43 -15.22 -5.12
C GLU A 332 -7.39 -15.02 -4.02
N ILE A 333 -6.95 -16.12 -3.43
CA ILE A 333 -5.87 -16.13 -2.46
C ILE A 333 -4.70 -16.90 -3.05
N PHE A 334 -3.61 -16.20 -3.31
CA PHE A 334 -2.36 -16.77 -3.77
C PHE A 334 -1.54 -17.27 -2.57
N SER A 335 -1.06 -18.52 -2.65
CA SER A 335 -0.16 -19.12 -1.66
C SER A 335 1.27 -19.07 -2.19
N PRO A 336 2.14 -18.20 -1.65
CA PRO A 336 3.54 -18.13 -2.08
C PRO A 336 4.30 -19.43 -1.84
N PRO A 337 5.36 -19.73 -2.64
CA PRO A 337 6.09 -20.99 -2.55
C PRO A 337 6.67 -21.33 -1.18
N TYR A 338 6.98 -20.32 -0.35
CA TYR A 338 7.52 -20.59 0.99
C TYR A 338 6.55 -21.36 1.88
N LEU A 339 5.23 -21.27 1.66
CA LEU A 339 4.23 -21.99 2.46
C LEU A 339 4.27 -23.52 2.27
N PHE A 340 5.01 -24.00 1.26
CA PHE A 340 5.15 -25.41 0.92
C PHE A 340 6.52 -25.99 1.24
N ARG A 341 7.40 -25.24 1.95
CA ARG A 341 8.78 -25.63 2.23
C ARG A 341 8.98 -26.31 3.59
N GLY A 342 7.93 -26.46 4.39
CA GLY A 342 8.00 -27.12 5.69
C GLY A 342 7.09 -26.50 6.75
N ALA A 343 7.30 -26.91 8.00
CA ALA A 343 6.52 -26.41 9.12
C ALA A 343 6.78 -24.91 9.38
N ARG A 344 5.75 -24.23 9.80
CA ARG A 344 5.80 -22.80 10.14
C ARG A 344 6.28 -22.62 11.58
N PRO A 345 7.15 -21.65 11.88
CA PRO A 345 7.42 -21.29 13.26
C PRO A 345 6.16 -20.71 13.92
N THR A 346 6.04 -20.93 15.22
CA THR A 346 4.95 -20.37 16.03
C THR A 346 5.40 -19.07 16.70
N ILE A 347 4.45 -18.18 16.97
CA ILE A 347 4.62 -16.99 17.82
C ILE A 347 3.60 -17.11 18.94
N VAL A 348 4.10 -17.19 20.18
CA VAL A 348 3.29 -17.33 21.40
C VAL A 348 3.62 -16.12 22.30
N ASP A 349 2.59 -15.58 22.95
CA ASP A 349 2.67 -14.43 23.86
C ASP A 349 3.38 -13.19 23.27
N PRO A 350 3.03 -12.76 22.05
CA PRO A 350 3.57 -11.52 21.51
C PRO A 350 3.03 -10.32 22.30
N PRO A 351 3.81 -9.22 22.43
CA PRO A 351 3.29 -8.00 23.06
C PRO A 351 2.21 -7.37 22.17
N ALA A 352 1.15 -6.83 22.80
CA ALA A 352 0.11 -6.09 22.07
C ALA A 352 0.65 -4.76 21.48
N SER A 353 1.67 -4.19 22.12
CA SER A 353 2.34 -2.97 21.67
C SER A 353 3.81 -2.94 22.05
N VAL A 354 4.57 -2.11 21.33
CA VAL A 354 5.99 -1.88 21.61
C VAL A 354 6.37 -0.43 21.28
N THR A 355 7.28 0.12 22.08
CA THR A 355 7.83 1.45 21.83
C THR A 355 9.04 1.36 20.92
N ARG A 356 9.18 2.31 19.99
CA ARG A 356 10.40 2.44 19.16
C ARG A 356 11.63 2.62 20.05
N GLY A 357 12.74 1.96 19.67
CA GLY A 357 13.97 1.90 20.47
C GLY A 357 13.92 0.91 21.64
N GLY A 358 12.77 0.26 21.86
CA GLY A 358 12.62 -0.80 22.86
C GLY A 358 12.87 -2.19 22.30
N GLN A 359 12.43 -3.21 23.03
CA GLN A 359 12.51 -4.61 22.64
C GLN A 359 11.12 -5.25 22.60
N LEU A 360 10.91 -6.10 21.64
CA LEU A 360 9.77 -7.00 21.59
C LEU A 360 10.22 -8.43 21.93
N ARG A 361 9.40 -9.17 22.65
CA ARG A 361 9.69 -10.57 23.01
C ARG A 361 8.50 -11.45 22.72
N PHE A 362 8.77 -12.66 22.29
CA PHE A 362 7.79 -13.73 22.14
C PHE A 362 8.46 -15.09 22.35
N THR A 363 7.68 -16.14 22.53
CA THR A 363 8.19 -17.49 22.56
C THR A 363 7.82 -18.27 21.31
N SER A 364 8.66 -19.22 20.93
CA SER A 364 8.45 -20.14 19.81
C SER A 364 9.06 -21.50 20.15
N ALA A 365 8.32 -22.57 19.95
CA ALA A 365 8.87 -23.92 20.08
C ALA A 365 10.00 -24.16 19.06
N GLU A 366 9.91 -23.49 17.90
CA GLU A 366 10.85 -23.57 16.78
C GLU A 366 11.89 -22.42 16.79
N ALA A 367 12.10 -21.74 17.93
CA ALA A 367 12.94 -20.54 18.04
C ALA A 367 14.33 -20.71 17.42
N VAL A 368 14.96 -21.89 17.61
CA VAL A 368 16.28 -22.20 17.04
C VAL A 368 16.31 -22.18 15.52
N SER A 369 15.18 -22.38 14.85
CA SER A 369 15.04 -22.34 13.39
C SER A 369 14.74 -20.95 12.84
N VAL A 370 14.39 -19.98 13.71
CA VAL A 370 14.09 -18.61 13.29
C VAL A 370 15.34 -17.96 12.73
N ALA A 371 15.27 -17.58 11.47
CA ALA A 371 16.36 -16.91 10.74
C ALA A 371 16.08 -15.41 10.51
N LYS A 372 14.81 -14.97 10.71
CA LYS A 372 14.40 -13.57 10.52
C LYS A 372 13.19 -13.27 11.40
N VAL A 373 13.19 -12.07 11.96
CA VAL A 373 12.03 -11.46 12.62
C VAL A 373 11.71 -10.16 11.87
N VAL A 374 10.47 -9.97 11.46
CA VAL A 374 10.10 -8.80 10.66
C VAL A 374 8.74 -8.24 11.05
N LEU A 375 8.64 -6.93 11.14
CA LEU A 375 7.39 -6.18 11.26
C LEU A 375 6.95 -5.71 9.89
N ILE A 376 5.76 -6.11 9.45
CA ILE A 376 5.19 -5.68 8.18
C ILE A 376 3.90 -4.90 8.42
N ARG A 377 3.91 -3.61 8.06
CA ARG A 377 2.69 -2.81 8.05
C ARG A 377 1.77 -3.33 6.94
N SER A 378 0.49 -3.46 7.24
CA SER A 378 -0.49 -3.89 6.25
C SER A 378 -0.61 -2.89 5.10
N GLY A 379 -1.07 -3.38 3.94
CA GLY A 379 -1.23 -2.56 2.75
C GLY A 379 -2.56 -1.80 2.72
N SER A 380 -2.52 -0.64 2.10
CA SER A 380 -3.67 0.12 1.61
C SER A 380 -3.48 0.28 0.11
N ASN A 381 -4.25 -0.47 -0.68
CA ASN A 381 -3.99 -0.67 -2.10
C ASN A 381 -5.14 -0.18 -2.98
N THR A 382 -4.81 0.52 -4.04
CA THR A 382 -5.68 0.91 -5.14
C THR A 382 -4.83 1.31 -6.36
N HIS A 383 -5.32 1.10 -7.60
CA HIS A 383 -4.73 1.66 -8.82
C HIS A 383 -3.19 1.53 -8.90
N GLU A 384 -2.64 0.36 -8.66
CA GLU A 384 -1.21 -0.01 -8.69
C GLU A 384 -0.35 0.67 -7.60
N ILE A 385 -0.97 1.35 -6.63
CA ILE A 385 -0.26 1.91 -5.48
C ILE A 385 -0.61 1.17 -4.19
N ASN A 386 0.39 1.02 -3.32
CA ASN A 386 0.23 0.55 -1.96
C ASN A 386 0.87 1.59 -1.05
N THR A 387 0.04 2.36 -0.35
CA THR A 387 0.48 3.54 0.39
C THR A 387 1.06 3.24 1.76
N ASP A 388 0.75 2.08 2.33
CA ASP A 388 1.07 1.77 3.72
C ASP A 388 2.08 0.63 3.88
N GLN A 389 2.15 -0.31 2.93
CA GLN A 389 2.98 -1.48 3.13
C GLN A 389 4.44 -1.11 3.34
N ARG A 390 5.00 -1.63 4.43
CA ARG A 390 6.38 -1.41 4.85
C ARG A 390 6.88 -2.65 5.58
N SER A 391 8.03 -3.16 5.18
CA SER A 391 8.69 -4.32 5.78
C SER A 391 9.94 -3.88 6.52
N VAL A 392 10.02 -4.15 7.82
CA VAL A 392 11.12 -3.72 8.70
C VAL A 392 11.69 -4.94 9.41
N PRO A 393 12.84 -5.46 8.97
CA PRO A 393 13.53 -6.55 9.65
C PRO A 393 14.10 -6.05 10.98
N LEU A 394 14.06 -6.92 11.98
CA LEU A 394 14.54 -6.64 13.32
C LEU A 394 15.82 -7.43 13.59
N VAL A 395 16.78 -6.79 14.26
CA VAL A 395 17.91 -7.51 14.88
C VAL A 395 17.36 -8.28 16.06
N PHE A 396 17.69 -9.55 16.19
CA PHE A 396 17.14 -10.41 17.26
C PHE A 396 18.16 -11.39 17.80
N ALA A 397 17.88 -11.91 18.99
CA ALA A 397 18.60 -12.98 19.65
C ALA A 397 17.63 -14.07 20.12
N VAL A 398 18.12 -15.31 20.20
CA VAL A 398 17.36 -16.47 20.69
C VAL A 398 18.03 -17.00 21.96
N SER A 399 17.21 -17.26 22.99
CA SER A 399 17.63 -17.94 24.23
C SER A 399 16.58 -18.98 24.63
N GLY A 400 16.89 -20.25 24.47
CA GLY A 400 15.92 -21.33 24.61
C GLY A 400 14.78 -21.18 23.62
N THR A 401 13.56 -21.06 24.10
CA THR A 401 12.37 -20.81 23.28
C THR A 401 12.04 -19.32 23.14
N THR A 402 12.77 -18.43 23.80
CA THR A 402 12.51 -16.97 23.75
C THR A 402 13.26 -16.32 22.62
N VAL A 403 12.52 -15.54 21.82
CA VAL A 403 13.05 -14.63 20.80
C VAL A 403 12.91 -13.21 21.31
N THR A 404 14.02 -12.46 21.36
CA THR A 404 14.05 -11.04 21.72
C THR A 404 14.56 -10.25 20.53
N ALA A 405 13.78 -9.27 20.07
CA ALA A 405 14.12 -8.47 18.90
C ALA A 405 14.17 -6.97 19.25
N ASP A 406 15.18 -6.27 18.74
CA ASP A 406 15.36 -4.84 18.92
C ASP A 406 14.48 -4.07 17.94
N VAL A 407 13.69 -3.15 18.45
CA VAL A 407 12.78 -2.32 17.66
C VAL A 407 13.50 -1.04 17.24
N PRO A 408 13.58 -0.71 15.93
CA PRO A 408 14.22 0.52 15.48
C PRO A 408 13.68 1.76 16.16
N SER A 409 14.56 2.69 16.55
CA SER A 409 14.18 3.97 17.14
C SER A 409 13.68 4.99 16.11
N SER A 410 14.11 4.85 14.85
CA SER A 410 13.73 5.77 13.78
C SER A 410 12.28 5.62 13.37
N GLY A 411 11.47 6.66 13.58
CA GLY A 411 10.11 6.73 13.08
C GLY A 411 10.02 6.81 11.55
N ASN A 412 11.08 7.23 10.86
CA ASN A 412 11.11 7.23 9.40
C ASN A 412 11.16 5.81 8.84
N THR A 413 11.89 4.92 9.53
CA THR A 413 11.96 3.50 9.17
C THR A 413 10.73 2.75 9.66
N LEU A 414 10.27 3.06 10.89
CA LEU A 414 9.16 2.38 11.55
C LEU A 414 8.14 3.43 12.06
N PRO A 415 7.29 4.01 11.17
CA PRO A 415 6.21 4.90 11.57
C PRO A 415 5.26 4.23 12.57
N PRO A 416 4.59 5.01 13.47
CA PRO A 416 3.67 4.43 14.43
C PRO A 416 2.46 3.79 13.75
N GLY A 417 1.91 2.73 14.36
CA GLY A 417 0.74 2.01 13.84
C GLY A 417 0.78 0.52 14.08
N TYR A 418 -0.15 -0.21 13.49
CA TYR A 418 -0.23 -1.66 13.60
C TYR A 418 0.62 -2.36 12.54
N TYR A 419 1.31 -3.40 12.97
CA TYR A 419 2.19 -4.24 12.16
C TYR A 419 1.88 -5.71 12.39
N MET A 420 1.98 -6.51 11.34
CA MET A 420 2.03 -7.95 11.39
C MET A 420 3.45 -8.39 11.81
N LEU A 421 3.59 -9.11 12.91
CA LEU A 421 4.86 -9.66 13.37
C LEU A 421 5.07 -11.06 12.76
N PHE A 422 6.05 -11.22 11.91
CA PHE A 422 6.42 -12.52 11.38
C PHE A 422 7.76 -13.00 11.96
N ALA A 423 7.80 -14.28 12.36
CA ALA A 423 9.02 -15.07 12.49
C ALA A 423 9.17 -15.91 11.22
N VAL A 424 10.33 -15.87 10.58
CA VAL A 424 10.60 -16.62 9.36
C VAL A 424 11.74 -17.58 9.63
N ASN A 425 11.58 -18.85 9.31
CA ASN A 425 12.62 -19.85 9.54
C ASN A 425 13.68 -19.87 8.43
N SER A 426 14.72 -20.69 8.58
CA SER A 426 15.82 -20.81 7.63
C SER A 426 15.42 -21.32 6.24
N LEU A 427 14.24 -21.94 6.09
CA LEU A 427 13.66 -22.33 4.81
C LEU A 427 12.84 -21.21 4.16
N GLY A 428 12.74 -20.04 4.81
CA GLY A 428 11.95 -18.90 4.39
C GLY A 428 10.45 -19.02 4.71
N VAL A 429 10.04 -20.01 5.52
CA VAL A 429 8.62 -20.21 5.88
C VAL A 429 8.24 -19.24 7.00
N PRO A 430 7.25 -18.35 6.80
CA PRO A 430 6.80 -17.42 7.84
C PRO A 430 5.82 -18.07 8.82
N SER A 431 5.79 -17.58 10.06
CA SER A 431 4.72 -17.82 11.02
C SER A 431 3.37 -17.25 10.51
N THR A 432 2.27 -17.57 11.17
CA THR A 432 1.11 -16.67 11.16
C THR A 432 1.44 -15.48 12.03
N ALA A 433 1.11 -14.28 11.57
CA ALA A 433 1.46 -13.03 12.24
C ALA A 433 0.38 -12.59 13.23
N PRO A 434 0.70 -12.37 14.49
CA PRO A 434 -0.09 -11.52 15.38
C PRO A 434 0.10 -10.04 15.02
N TRP A 435 -0.86 -9.21 15.46
CA TRP A 435 -0.77 -7.76 15.35
C TRP A 435 -0.01 -7.18 16.56
N VAL A 436 0.94 -6.29 16.28
CA VAL A 436 1.68 -5.51 17.28
C VAL A 436 1.56 -4.03 16.94
N ARG A 437 1.17 -3.21 17.91
CA ARG A 437 1.12 -1.75 17.72
C ARG A 437 2.47 -1.13 18.07
N VAL A 438 3.07 -0.42 17.13
CA VAL A 438 4.27 0.41 17.34
C VAL A 438 3.83 1.80 17.79
N LEU A 439 4.38 2.25 18.94
CA LEU A 439 4.08 3.55 19.59
C LEU A 439 5.13 4.60 19.26
#